data_857e8ab525207840d00051a4c2c14d9f
#
_entry.id   857e8ab525207840d00051a4c2c14d9f
#
_cell.length_a   1.000
_cell.length_b   1.000
_cell.length_c   1.000
_cell.angle_alpha   90.00
_cell.angle_beta   90.00
_cell.angle_gamma   90.00
#
_symmetry.space_group_name_H-M   'P 1'
#
loop_
_entity.id
_entity.type
_entity.pdbx_description
1 polymer ?
#
loop_
_entity_poly.entity_id
_entity_poly.type
_entity_poly.pdbx_seq_one_letter_code
_entity_poly.pdbx_strand_id
1 'polypeptide(L)'
;MNLKKTLGATALCLSMHIEISAQESAVQADDGQIKITPLVHSSVQIEYNGFVIQVDPWNVLGLTNALPADIILISDDVGHHLDTSAIAKLRKSTTQIIMPQSGVAHIPDGKVLNNGEIVKIQGVTIESIEAYDIIPGEPSHLRGDANGYLVEIGGKRIFLAGVTECVPEILALKDIDIAFMPMNIPPGRMTPAAAAECTRALQPDVVFLYHYDQGYAARATRPNATVPPLPGNLTVAQTVEIFEQELAGSNIEFRQGEWYPALP
;
A
#
# COMPACT_ATOMS: atom_id res chain seq x y z
N MET A 1 15.34 37.26 -64.63
CA MET A 1 15.84 35.96 -64.12
C MET A 1 15.73 36.01 -62.62
N ASN A 2 14.59 35.55 -62.08
CA ASN A 2 14.25 35.67 -60.66
C ASN A 2 14.58 34.38 -59.90
N LEU A 3 15.54 34.45 -58.99
CA LEU A 3 15.92 33.34 -58.11
C LEU A 3 15.03 33.39 -56.88
N LYS A 4 14.10 32.44 -56.76
CA LYS A 4 13.32 32.21 -55.51
C LYS A 4 14.21 31.44 -54.52
N LYS A 5 14.49 32.05 -53.37
CA LYS A 5 15.09 31.39 -52.22
C LYS A 5 14.01 30.69 -51.42
N THR A 6 14.07 29.38 -51.36
CA THR A 6 13.22 28.55 -50.49
C THR A 6 13.89 28.47 -49.12
N LEU A 7 13.26 29.05 -48.08
CA LEU A 7 13.63 28.81 -46.68
C LEU A 7 13.02 27.50 -46.25
N GLY A 8 13.86 26.50 -45.94
CA GLY A 8 13.45 25.30 -45.26
C GLY A 8 13.35 25.55 -43.74
N ALA A 9 12.15 25.43 -43.18
CA ALA A 9 11.94 25.43 -41.74
C ALA A 9 12.19 24.03 -41.20
N THR A 10 13.27 23.86 -40.47
CA THR A 10 13.54 22.62 -39.72
C THR A 10 12.75 22.68 -38.41
N ALA A 11 11.68 21.91 -38.31
CA ALA A 11 10.92 21.73 -37.07
C ALA A 11 11.74 20.85 -36.11
N LEU A 12 12.22 21.43 -35.01
CA LEU A 12 12.87 20.74 -33.94
C LEU A 12 11.76 20.12 -33.04
N CYS A 13 11.49 18.81 -33.21
CA CYS A 13 10.64 18.08 -32.28
C CYS A 13 11.41 17.89 -30.96
N LEU A 14 11.09 18.72 -29.96
CA LEU A 14 11.47 18.46 -28.58
C LEU A 14 10.57 17.33 -28.06
N SER A 15 11.13 16.11 -27.96
CA SER A 15 10.51 15.03 -27.22
C SER A 15 10.62 15.37 -25.73
N MET A 16 9.51 15.83 -25.12
CA MET A 16 9.39 15.85 -23.68
C MET A 16 9.35 14.41 -23.20
N HIS A 17 10.46 13.96 -22.62
CA HIS A 17 10.45 12.78 -21.77
C HIS A 17 9.74 13.20 -20.48
N ILE A 18 8.48 12.81 -20.32
CA ILE A 18 7.80 12.85 -19.02
C ILE A 18 8.43 11.71 -18.23
N GLU A 19 9.35 12.04 -17.32
CA GLU A 19 9.73 11.13 -16.27
C GLU A 19 8.47 10.97 -15.39
N ILE A 20 7.81 9.83 -15.49
CA ILE A 20 6.76 9.42 -14.57
C ILE A 20 7.47 9.06 -13.26
N SER A 21 7.69 10.04 -12.41
CA SER A 21 8.05 9.78 -11.02
C SER A 21 6.83 9.18 -10.33
N ALA A 22 7.02 8.14 -9.49
CA ALA A 22 5.99 7.67 -8.58
C ALA A 22 5.35 8.90 -7.91
N GLN A 23 4.04 9.05 -8.05
CA GLN A 23 3.34 10.25 -7.59
C GLN A 23 3.35 10.27 -6.06
N GLU A 24 4.31 10.98 -5.49
CA GLU A 24 4.38 11.26 -4.05
C GLU A 24 3.14 12.04 -3.62
N SER A 25 2.47 11.58 -2.58
CA SER A 25 1.38 12.30 -1.94
C SER A 25 1.83 12.85 -0.59
N ALA A 26 1.43 14.06 -0.26
CA ALA A 26 1.78 14.69 1.00
C ALA A 26 0.53 15.03 1.82
N VAL A 27 0.59 14.80 3.13
CA VAL A 27 -0.43 15.14 4.11
C VAL A 27 0.19 16.05 5.17
N GLN A 28 -0.51 17.15 5.50
CA GLN A 28 -0.04 18.09 6.51
C GLN A 28 -0.03 17.42 7.89
N ALA A 29 1.09 17.52 8.58
CA ALA A 29 1.31 17.04 9.95
C ALA A 29 1.47 18.22 10.92
N ASP A 30 1.69 17.95 12.20
CA ASP A 30 1.89 18.97 13.24
C ASP A 30 3.09 19.87 12.96
N ASP A 31 4.18 19.26 12.46
CA ASP A 31 5.40 19.96 12.06
C ASP A 31 5.90 19.37 10.73
N GLY A 32 5.60 20.05 9.62
CA GLY A 32 5.96 19.63 8.28
C GLY A 32 4.89 18.75 7.60
N GLN A 33 5.33 17.80 6.79
CA GLN A 33 4.46 16.96 5.98
C GLN A 33 4.84 15.47 6.11
N ILE A 34 3.85 14.62 6.16
CA ILE A 34 4.02 13.20 5.93
C ILE A 34 3.94 12.96 4.44
N LYS A 35 5.01 12.37 3.89
CA LYS A 35 5.08 11.97 2.49
C LYS A 35 4.74 10.50 2.36
N ILE A 36 3.92 10.18 1.38
CA ILE A 36 3.47 8.82 1.07
C ILE A 36 3.89 8.51 -0.35
N THR A 37 4.71 7.49 -0.51
CA THR A 37 5.17 7.01 -1.82
C THR A 37 4.68 5.58 -2.03
N PRO A 38 3.70 5.37 -2.91
CA PRO A 38 3.36 4.04 -3.40
C PRO A 38 4.58 3.42 -4.08
N LEU A 39 4.92 2.18 -3.72
CA LEU A 39 6.04 1.48 -4.36
C LEU A 39 5.51 0.41 -5.32
N VAL A 40 4.87 -0.63 -4.79
CA VAL A 40 4.23 -1.67 -5.59
C VAL A 40 3.26 -2.48 -4.73
N HIS A 41 2.06 -2.77 -5.23
CA HIS A 41 1.05 -3.66 -4.64
C HIS A 41 0.63 -3.25 -3.22
N SER A 42 1.22 -3.84 -2.17
CA SER A 42 1.03 -3.45 -0.76
C SER A 42 2.20 -2.62 -0.22
N SER A 43 3.28 -2.49 -1.01
CA SER A 43 4.49 -1.81 -0.54
C SER A 43 4.30 -0.30 -0.56
N VAL A 44 4.46 0.35 0.58
CA VAL A 44 4.39 1.80 0.72
C VAL A 44 5.52 2.33 1.58
N GLN A 45 6.07 3.49 1.19
CA GLN A 45 7.00 4.26 1.98
C GLN A 45 6.29 5.45 2.61
N ILE A 46 6.49 5.64 3.91
CA ILE A 46 5.98 6.77 4.67
C ILE A 46 7.18 7.52 5.25
N GLU A 47 7.28 8.81 4.98
CA GLU A 47 8.38 9.66 5.43
C GLU A 47 7.86 10.83 6.27
N TYR A 48 8.51 11.11 7.38
CA TYR A 48 8.24 12.28 8.21
C TYR A 48 9.54 12.78 8.87
N ASN A 49 9.93 14.01 8.56
CA ASN A 49 11.14 14.68 9.14
C ASN A 49 12.41 13.80 9.06
N GLY A 50 12.60 13.08 7.94
CA GLY A 50 13.75 12.20 7.71
C GLY A 50 13.63 10.82 8.35
N PHE A 51 12.56 10.53 9.08
CA PHE A 51 12.21 9.21 9.56
C PHE A 51 11.46 8.43 8.49
N VAL A 52 11.85 7.18 8.22
CA VAL A 52 11.32 6.37 7.12
C VAL A 52 10.69 5.09 7.65
N ILE A 53 9.43 4.87 7.31
CA ILE A 53 8.72 3.61 7.53
C ILE A 53 8.51 2.95 6.17
N GLN A 54 8.94 1.70 6.02
CA GLN A 54 8.63 0.84 4.89
C GLN A 54 7.58 -0.19 5.32
N VAL A 55 6.54 -0.35 4.53
CA VAL A 55 5.47 -1.33 4.75
C VAL A 55 5.54 -2.36 3.64
N ASP A 56 5.54 -3.63 3.99
CA ASP A 56 5.56 -4.77 3.06
C ASP A 56 6.52 -4.57 1.87
N PRO A 57 7.80 -4.25 2.08
CA PRO A 57 8.68 -3.93 0.98
C PRO A 57 8.89 -5.15 0.08
N TRP A 58 8.60 -4.98 -1.22
CA TRP A 58 8.74 -6.02 -2.25
C TRP A 58 9.70 -5.59 -3.35
N ASN A 59 10.73 -6.41 -3.61
CA ASN A 59 11.84 -6.07 -4.52
C ASN A 59 11.58 -6.41 -6.00
N VAL A 60 10.33 -6.64 -6.39
CA VAL A 60 9.98 -7.07 -7.75
C VAL A 60 10.37 -6.06 -8.85
N LEU A 61 10.46 -4.78 -8.50
CA LEU A 61 10.85 -3.68 -9.39
C LEU A 61 12.22 -3.06 -9.06
N GLY A 62 13.01 -3.70 -8.18
CA GLY A 62 14.37 -3.26 -7.85
C GLY A 62 14.47 -2.23 -6.73
N LEU A 63 13.36 -1.68 -6.19
CA LEU A 63 13.33 -0.69 -5.09
C LEU A 63 14.06 0.62 -5.42
N THR A 64 14.00 1.09 -6.67
CA THR A 64 14.80 2.23 -7.16
C THR A 64 14.52 3.52 -6.39
N ASN A 65 13.28 3.72 -5.93
CA ASN A 65 12.84 4.93 -5.21
C ASN A 65 12.66 4.69 -3.70
N ALA A 66 13.02 3.51 -3.19
CA ALA A 66 12.85 3.19 -1.80
C ALA A 66 14.06 3.64 -0.96
N LEU A 67 13.80 4.27 0.18
CA LEU A 67 14.81 4.76 1.11
C LEU A 67 15.11 3.72 2.20
N PRO A 68 16.33 3.72 2.76
CA PRO A 68 16.63 2.91 3.94
C PRO A 68 15.72 3.23 5.12
N ALA A 69 15.15 2.18 5.72
CA ALA A 69 14.10 2.27 6.71
C ALA A 69 14.61 2.46 8.16
N ASP A 70 13.90 3.25 8.95
CA ASP A 70 13.98 3.23 10.42
C ASP A 70 13.11 2.14 11.01
N ILE A 71 11.93 1.94 10.41
CA ILE A 71 11.01 0.85 10.74
C ILE A 71 10.61 0.12 9.44
N ILE A 72 10.52 -1.20 9.51
CA ILE A 72 9.88 -2.03 8.50
C ILE A 72 8.69 -2.72 9.16
N LEU A 73 7.49 -2.52 8.61
CA LEU A 73 6.26 -3.19 9.02
C LEU A 73 5.95 -4.29 8.02
N ILE A 74 5.72 -5.50 8.51
CA ILE A 74 5.31 -6.66 7.72
C ILE A 74 3.90 -7.05 8.14
N SER A 75 2.97 -7.06 7.20
CA SER A 75 1.57 -7.37 7.49
C SER A 75 1.26 -8.87 7.42
N ASP A 76 1.96 -9.62 6.56
CA ASP A 76 1.74 -11.04 6.32
C ASP A 76 3.06 -11.74 5.96
N ASP A 77 3.13 -13.08 6.03
CA ASP A 77 4.34 -13.86 5.80
C ASP A 77 4.51 -14.34 4.34
N VAL A 78 3.58 -14.01 3.44
CA VAL A 78 3.70 -14.36 2.01
C VAL A 78 4.68 -13.44 1.28
N GLY A 79 5.32 -13.96 0.22
CA GLY A 79 6.50 -13.37 -0.41
C GLY A 79 6.36 -11.97 -0.99
N HIS A 80 5.15 -11.46 -1.24
CA HIS A 80 4.94 -10.07 -1.68
C HIS A 80 4.66 -9.09 -0.51
N HIS A 81 4.58 -9.61 0.72
CA HIS A 81 4.55 -8.83 1.97
C HIS A 81 5.87 -8.98 2.73
N LEU A 82 6.44 -10.21 2.75
CA LEU A 82 7.69 -10.52 3.43
C LEU A 82 8.75 -10.95 2.42
N ASP A 83 9.40 -9.99 1.78
CA ASP A 83 10.53 -10.21 0.87
C ASP A 83 11.85 -9.95 1.60
N THR A 84 12.55 -11.02 1.98
CA THR A 84 13.83 -10.93 2.70
C THR A 84 14.91 -10.20 1.90
N SER A 85 14.83 -10.21 0.55
CA SER A 85 15.77 -9.49 -0.29
C SER A 85 15.51 -7.97 -0.27
N ALA A 86 14.24 -7.55 -0.22
CA ALA A 86 13.83 -6.16 -0.03
C ALA A 86 14.24 -5.67 1.35
N ILE A 87 13.95 -6.45 2.39
CA ILE A 87 14.32 -6.14 3.77
C ILE A 87 15.82 -5.94 3.90
N ALA A 88 16.63 -6.85 3.35
CA ALA A 88 18.09 -6.75 3.39
C ALA A 88 18.64 -5.49 2.71
N LYS A 89 18.01 -5.02 1.62
CA LYS A 89 18.39 -3.80 0.92
C LYS A 89 18.04 -2.52 1.68
N LEU A 90 16.89 -2.52 2.39
CA LEU A 90 16.37 -1.33 3.04
C LEU A 90 16.76 -1.22 4.51
N ARG A 91 17.27 -2.30 5.09
CA ARG A 91 17.63 -2.38 6.49
C ARG A 91 18.93 -1.63 6.80
N LYS A 92 18.89 -0.73 7.78
CA LYS A 92 20.06 -0.14 8.48
C LYS A 92 20.37 -0.99 9.72
N SER A 93 21.52 -0.79 10.34
CA SER A 93 21.87 -1.45 11.63
C SER A 93 20.91 -1.09 12.78
N THR A 94 20.20 0.03 12.66
CA THR A 94 19.24 0.53 13.67
C THR A 94 17.79 0.23 13.32
N THR A 95 17.50 -0.34 12.14
CA THR A 95 16.13 -0.62 11.69
C THR A 95 15.44 -1.60 12.62
N GLN A 96 14.23 -1.25 13.05
CA GLN A 96 13.34 -2.15 13.76
C GLN A 96 12.36 -2.81 12.76
N ILE A 97 12.29 -4.14 12.77
CA ILE A 97 11.33 -4.89 11.95
C ILE A 97 10.21 -5.37 12.85
N ILE A 98 8.98 -4.99 12.53
CA ILE A 98 7.76 -5.36 13.26
C ILE A 98 6.93 -6.27 12.35
N MET A 99 6.45 -7.38 12.88
CA MET A 99 5.79 -8.42 12.07
C MET A 99 4.84 -9.27 12.90
N PRO A 100 3.92 -10.03 12.26
CA PRO A 100 3.16 -11.07 12.93
C PRO A 100 4.05 -12.26 13.33
N GLN A 101 3.52 -13.13 14.18
CA GLN A 101 4.23 -14.34 14.65
C GLN A 101 4.67 -15.27 13.50
N SER A 102 3.90 -15.33 12.42
CA SER A 102 4.18 -16.11 11.22
C SER A 102 5.51 -15.72 10.54
N GLY A 103 5.91 -14.44 10.63
CA GLY A 103 7.15 -13.92 10.04
C GLY A 103 8.45 -14.42 10.69
N VAL A 104 8.40 -14.99 11.92
CA VAL A 104 9.60 -15.38 12.69
C VAL A 104 10.48 -16.41 11.97
N ALA A 105 9.85 -17.30 11.19
CA ALA A 105 10.59 -18.31 10.43
C ALA A 105 11.52 -17.69 9.36
N HIS A 106 11.18 -16.49 8.88
CA HIS A 106 11.91 -15.77 7.83
C HIS A 106 12.83 -14.68 8.39
N ILE A 107 12.43 -14.02 9.48
CA ILE A 107 13.15 -12.92 10.12
C ILE A 107 13.28 -13.20 11.64
N PRO A 108 14.20 -14.08 12.05
CA PRO A 108 14.31 -14.51 13.46
C PRO A 108 14.64 -13.38 14.45
N ASP A 109 15.21 -12.28 13.98
CA ASP A 109 15.56 -11.10 14.78
C ASP A 109 14.53 -9.96 14.65
N GLY A 110 13.42 -10.19 13.93
CA GLY A 110 12.28 -9.28 13.89
C GLY A 110 11.50 -9.30 15.21
N LYS A 111 10.87 -8.20 15.52
CA LYS A 111 10.01 -8.07 16.69
C LYS A 111 8.59 -8.49 16.35
N VAL A 112 8.12 -9.55 16.99
CA VAL A 112 6.70 -9.92 16.92
C VAL A 112 5.88 -8.89 17.67
N LEU A 113 4.80 -8.43 17.06
CA LEU A 113 3.77 -7.61 17.68
C LEU A 113 2.44 -8.33 17.48
N ASN A 114 1.90 -8.91 18.55
CA ASN A 114 0.62 -9.57 18.48
C ASN A 114 -0.51 -8.54 18.40
N ASN A 115 -1.62 -8.93 17.84
CA ASN A 115 -2.78 -8.06 17.70
C ASN A 115 -3.22 -7.44 19.03
N GLY A 116 -3.47 -6.13 19.04
CA GLY A 116 -3.77 -5.32 20.22
C GLY A 116 -2.54 -4.87 21.03
N GLU A 117 -1.32 -5.33 20.68
CA GLU A 117 -0.10 -4.85 21.33
C GLU A 117 0.36 -3.52 20.72
N ILE A 118 1.03 -2.72 21.54
CA ILE A 118 1.53 -1.40 21.17
C ILE A 118 3.04 -1.35 21.44
N VAL A 119 3.76 -0.74 20.51
CA VAL A 119 5.18 -0.42 20.68
C VAL A 119 5.45 1.05 20.35
N LYS A 120 6.42 1.65 21.04
CA LYS A 120 6.91 3.01 20.74
C LYS A 120 8.36 2.94 20.32
N ILE A 121 8.67 3.52 19.15
CA ILE A 121 10.00 3.54 18.55
C ILE A 121 10.30 4.96 18.07
N GLN A 122 11.28 5.64 18.69
CA GLN A 122 11.76 6.96 18.29
C GLN A 122 10.64 8.01 18.09
N GLY A 123 9.62 7.97 18.96
CA GLY A 123 8.49 8.90 18.90
C GLY A 123 7.31 8.44 18.05
N VAL A 124 7.45 7.36 17.31
CA VAL A 124 6.36 6.72 16.56
C VAL A 124 5.68 5.67 17.44
N THR A 125 4.35 5.71 17.53
CA THR A 125 3.54 4.65 18.19
C THR A 125 2.99 3.74 17.12
N ILE A 126 3.10 2.43 17.32
CA ILE A 126 2.58 1.41 16.41
C ILE A 126 1.73 0.44 17.24
N GLU A 127 0.47 0.30 16.86
CA GLU A 127 -0.46 -0.68 17.38
C GLU A 127 -0.74 -1.73 16.30
N SER A 128 -0.69 -3.01 16.66
CA SER A 128 -1.09 -4.08 15.75
C SER A 128 -2.59 -4.32 15.84
N ILE A 129 -3.26 -4.32 14.68
CA ILE A 129 -4.71 -4.51 14.54
C ILE A 129 -4.95 -5.88 13.91
N GLU A 130 -5.99 -6.59 14.35
CA GLU A 130 -6.41 -7.87 13.75
C GLU A 130 -6.67 -7.73 12.24
N ALA A 131 -6.14 -8.67 11.47
CA ALA A 131 -6.33 -8.77 10.03
C ALA A 131 -6.69 -10.21 9.67
N TYR A 132 -7.94 -10.46 9.22
CA TYR A 132 -8.42 -11.80 8.92
C TYR A 132 -9.66 -11.80 8.03
N ASP A 133 -10.04 -13.00 7.53
CA ASP A 133 -11.20 -13.23 6.69
C ASP A 133 -12.44 -13.60 7.54
N ILE A 134 -13.58 -12.96 7.28
CA ILE A 134 -14.86 -13.20 7.97
C ILE A 134 -15.96 -13.72 7.06
N ILE A 135 -15.88 -13.55 5.75
CA ILE A 135 -16.87 -14.09 4.82
C ILE A 135 -16.78 -15.62 4.81
N PRO A 136 -17.90 -16.34 4.93
CA PRO A 136 -17.92 -17.80 4.91
C PRO A 136 -17.22 -18.38 3.66
N GLY A 137 -16.50 -19.47 3.85
CA GLY A 137 -15.70 -20.19 2.83
C GLY A 137 -14.33 -20.56 3.37
N GLU A 138 -13.44 -21.01 2.49
CA GLU A 138 -12.06 -21.28 2.86
C GLU A 138 -11.33 -19.94 3.10
N PRO A 139 -10.94 -19.60 4.33
CA PRO A 139 -10.22 -18.36 4.60
C PRO A 139 -8.80 -18.45 4.03
N SER A 140 -8.30 -17.33 3.50
CA SER A 140 -6.90 -17.18 3.14
C SER A 140 -6.08 -16.76 4.37
N HIS A 141 -6.69 -16.00 5.29
CA HIS A 141 -6.08 -15.47 6.50
C HIS A 141 -6.95 -15.81 7.70
N LEU A 142 -6.39 -16.59 8.63
CA LEU A 142 -7.04 -16.87 9.91
C LEU A 142 -6.77 -15.73 10.88
N ARG A 143 -7.63 -15.60 11.86
CA ARG A 143 -7.41 -14.63 12.95
C ARG A 143 -6.09 -14.93 13.68
N GLY A 144 -5.23 -13.92 13.77
CA GLY A 144 -3.90 -14.03 14.38
C GLY A 144 -2.76 -14.35 13.42
N ASP A 145 -3.03 -14.66 12.12
CA ASP A 145 -1.99 -14.97 11.14
C ASP A 145 -1.32 -13.70 10.59
N ALA A 146 -2.11 -12.64 10.39
CA ALA A 146 -1.67 -11.39 9.77
C ALA A 146 -1.95 -10.18 10.68
N ASN A 147 -1.29 -9.07 10.40
CA ASN A 147 -1.45 -7.80 11.10
C ASN A 147 -1.87 -6.68 10.16
N GLY A 148 -2.86 -5.89 10.59
CA GLY A 148 -2.94 -4.48 10.23
C GLY A 148 -2.11 -3.65 11.22
N TYR A 149 -1.88 -2.38 10.92
CA TYR A 149 -1.16 -1.48 11.80
C TYR A 149 -1.82 -0.11 11.90
N LEU A 150 -1.91 0.41 13.11
CA LEU A 150 -2.20 1.80 13.36
C LEU A 150 -0.91 2.50 13.78
N VAL A 151 -0.46 3.45 12.96
CA VAL A 151 0.79 4.20 13.15
C VAL A 151 0.45 5.63 13.53
N GLU A 152 0.96 6.10 14.68
CA GLU A 152 0.86 7.49 15.09
C GLU A 152 2.22 8.18 14.89
N ILE A 153 2.25 9.16 13.98
CA ILE A 153 3.45 9.90 13.61
C ILE A 153 3.07 11.33 13.18
N GLY A 154 3.81 12.34 13.65
CA GLY A 154 3.56 13.74 13.28
C GLY A 154 2.16 14.25 13.62
N GLY A 155 1.55 13.75 14.72
CA GLY A 155 0.18 14.07 15.11
C GLY A 155 -0.90 13.45 14.24
N LYS A 156 -0.55 12.52 13.33
CA LYS A 156 -1.46 11.82 12.43
C LYS A 156 -1.58 10.34 12.78
N ARG A 157 -2.78 9.81 12.61
CA ARG A 157 -3.13 8.40 12.79
C ARG A 157 -3.30 7.77 11.41
N ILE A 158 -2.38 6.87 11.05
CA ILE A 158 -2.31 6.20 9.75
C ILE A 158 -2.68 4.74 9.96
N PHE A 159 -3.79 4.31 9.36
CA PHE A 159 -4.21 2.92 9.39
C PHE A 159 -3.78 2.19 8.11
N LEU A 160 -3.04 1.11 8.29
CA LEU A 160 -2.58 0.19 7.25
C LEU A 160 -3.33 -1.13 7.47
N ALA A 161 -4.33 -1.42 6.68
CA ALA A 161 -5.24 -2.54 6.94
C ALA A 161 -4.58 -3.92 6.79
N GLY A 162 -3.51 -4.03 6.00
CA GLY A 162 -2.92 -5.33 5.65
C GLY A 162 -3.83 -6.11 4.70
N VAL A 163 -3.93 -7.42 4.90
CA VAL A 163 -4.76 -8.34 4.10
C VAL A 163 -5.94 -8.79 4.95
N THR A 164 -7.05 -8.07 4.89
CA THR A 164 -8.20 -8.29 5.79
C THR A 164 -9.52 -7.98 5.11
N GLU A 165 -10.58 -8.56 5.62
CA GLU A 165 -11.95 -8.06 5.42
C GLU A 165 -12.28 -7.00 6.47
N CYS A 166 -13.49 -6.42 6.40
CA CYS A 166 -13.91 -5.38 7.34
C CYS A 166 -14.30 -5.98 8.71
N VAL A 167 -13.30 -6.31 9.50
CA VAL A 167 -13.47 -6.96 10.81
C VAL A 167 -13.93 -5.97 11.88
N PRO A 168 -14.58 -6.44 12.97
CA PRO A 168 -15.06 -5.58 14.05
C PRO A 168 -13.97 -4.70 14.67
N GLU A 169 -12.75 -5.17 14.73
CA GLU A 169 -11.60 -4.45 15.26
C GLU A 169 -11.27 -3.19 14.44
N ILE A 170 -11.41 -3.26 13.10
CA ILE A 170 -11.28 -2.09 12.21
C ILE A 170 -12.42 -1.10 12.48
N LEU A 171 -13.64 -1.57 12.60
CA LEU A 171 -14.82 -0.72 12.87
C LEU A 171 -14.76 -0.03 14.23
N ALA A 172 -13.96 -0.53 15.15
CA ALA A 172 -13.72 0.08 16.46
C ALA A 172 -12.72 1.24 16.43
N LEU A 173 -11.90 1.36 15.38
CA LEU A 173 -10.92 2.44 15.22
C LEU A 173 -11.64 3.79 15.11
N LYS A 174 -10.98 4.85 15.61
CA LYS A 174 -11.49 6.21 15.60
C LYS A 174 -10.37 7.19 15.24
N ASP A 175 -10.80 8.36 14.77
CA ASP A 175 -9.91 9.49 14.51
C ASP A 175 -8.75 9.09 13.56
N ILE A 176 -9.09 8.47 12.43
CA ILE A 176 -8.13 8.04 11.41
C ILE A 176 -7.94 9.17 10.40
N ASP A 177 -6.72 9.69 10.29
CA ASP A 177 -6.40 10.71 9.29
C ASP A 177 -6.18 10.08 7.91
N ILE A 178 -5.46 8.95 7.85
CA ILE A 178 -5.09 8.29 6.59
C ILE A 178 -5.37 6.80 6.72
N ALA A 179 -6.06 6.21 5.74
CA ALA A 179 -6.28 4.77 5.66
C ALA A 179 -5.75 4.18 4.36
N PHE A 180 -5.10 3.02 4.46
CA PHE A 180 -4.75 2.17 3.34
C PHE A 180 -5.66 0.95 3.37
N MET A 181 -6.56 0.86 2.39
CA MET A 181 -7.60 -0.17 2.35
C MET A 181 -7.33 -1.17 1.22
N PRO A 182 -7.33 -2.49 1.50
CA PRO A 182 -7.20 -3.50 0.47
C PRO A 182 -8.54 -3.73 -0.25
N MET A 183 -8.46 -4.33 -1.44
CA MET A 183 -9.63 -4.69 -2.22
C MET A 183 -9.35 -5.94 -3.06
N ASN A 184 -10.38 -6.77 -3.36
CA ASN A 184 -10.25 -7.98 -4.18
C ASN A 184 -9.27 -9.03 -3.61
N ILE A 185 -9.30 -9.31 -2.31
CA ILE A 185 -8.29 -10.09 -1.56
C ILE A 185 -8.84 -11.36 -0.88
N PRO A 186 -8.84 -12.53 -1.47
CA PRO A 186 -8.70 -12.84 -2.90
C PRO A 186 -9.95 -12.38 -3.69
N PRO A 187 -10.03 -12.60 -5.01
CA PRO A 187 -11.20 -12.25 -5.79
C PRO A 187 -12.51 -12.76 -5.16
N GLY A 188 -13.48 -11.85 -4.97
CA GLY A 188 -14.74 -12.13 -4.29
C GLY A 188 -14.78 -11.77 -2.81
N ARG A 189 -13.63 -11.53 -2.18
CA ARG A 189 -13.52 -10.96 -0.83
C ARG A 189 -13.15 -9.49 -0.93
N MET A 190 -13.53 -8.70 0.07
CA MET A 190 -13.33 -7.26 0.09
C MET A 190 -13.63 -6.64 -1.28
N THR A 191 -14.86 -6.85 -1.76
CA THR A 191 -15.32 -6.29 -3.04
C THR A 191 -15.24 -4.76 -3.02
N PRO A 192 -15.30 -4.06 -4.16
CA PRO A 192 -15.27 -2.59 -4.19
C PRO A 192 -16.32 -1.95 -3.25
N ALA A 193 -17.55 -2.47 -3.27
CA ALA A 193 -18.61 -1.99 -2.39
C ALA A 193 -18.30 -2.26 -0.89
N ALA A 194 -17.78 -3.45 -0.56
CA ALA A 194 -17.40 -3.79 0.82
C ALA A 194 -16.24 -2.92 1.32
N ALA A 195 -15.23 -2.69 0.48
CA ALA A 195 -14.11 -1.81 0.81
C ALA A 195 -14.57 -0.36 1.04
N ALA A 196 -15.47 0.14 0.19
CA ALA A 196 -16.05 1.48 0.35
C ALA A 196 -16.94 1.60 1.58
N GLU A 197 -17.76 0.59 1.88
CA GLU A 197 -18.58 0.53 3.10
C GLU A 197 -17.72 0.57 4.36
N CYS A 198 -16.65 -0.25 4.40
CA CYS A 198 -15.69 -0.25 5.48
C CYS A 198 -14.99 1.11 5.63
N THR A 199 -14.57 1.71 4.53
CA THR A 199 -13.95 3.04 4.52
C THR A 199 -14.92 4.11 5.06
N ARG A 200 -16.19 4.09 4.64
CA ARG A 200 -17.21 5.01 5.18
C ARG A 200 -17.46 4.81 6.68
N ALA A 201 -17.41 3.57 7.16
CA ALA A 201 -17.57 3.30 8.59
C ALA A 201 -16.36 3.76 9.41
N LEU A 202 -15.16 3.65 8.85
CA LEU A 202 -13.91 4.11 9.46
C LEU A 202 -13.77 5.65 9.44
N GLN A 203 -14.34 6.31 8.43
CA GLN A 203 -14.34 7.77 8.24
C GLN A 203 -12.94 8.42 8.26
N PRO A 204 -11.95 7.96 7.50
CA PRO A 204 -10.66 8.63 7.43
C PRO A 204 -10.79 9.96 6.66
N ASP A 205 -9.86 10.91 6.91
CA ASP A 205 -9.78 12.12 6.08
C ASP A 205 -9.34 11.77 4.65
N VAL A 206 -8.34 10.89 4.52
CA VAL A 206 -7.77 10.44 3.25
C VAL A 206 -7.76 8.92 3.19
N VAL A 207 -8.14 8.36 2.05
CA VAL A 207 -8.01 6.91 1.79
C VAL A 207 -7.20 6.63 0.53
N PHE A 208 -6.31 5.64 0.62
CA PHE A 208 -5.62 5.02 -0.50
C PHE A 208 -6.14 3.59 -0.66
N LEU A 209 -6.42 3.18 -1.91
CA LEU A 209 -6.54 1.77 -2.24
C LEU A 209 -5.15 1.19 -2.54
N TYR A 210 -4.84 0.04 -1.97
CA TYR A 210 -3.65 -0.73 -2.27
C TYR A 210 -3.99 -2.22 -2.32
N HIS A 211 -3.09 -3.09 -2.71
CA HIS A 211 -3.30 -4.55 -2.72
C HIS A 211 -4.58 -5.00 -3.45
N TYR A 212 -4.95 -4.37 -4.57
CA TYR A 212 -6.21 -4.64 -5.27
C TYR A 212 -6.06 -5.39 -6.60
N ASP A 213 -4.85 -5.60 -7.13
CA ASP A 213 -4.59 -6.40 -8.34
C ASP A 213 -3.79 -7.67 -8.01
N GLN A 214 -4.51 -8.74 -7.66
CA GLN A 214 -3.92 -10.06 -7.42
C GLN A 214 -3.31 -10.66 -8.70
N GLY A 215 -3.84 -10.27 -9.86
CA GLY A 215 -3.32 -10.69 -11.16
C GLY A 215 -1.93 -10.14 -11.42
N TYR A 216 -1.68 -8.89 -11.05
CA TYR A 216 -0.34 -8.30 -11.12
C TYR A 216 0.64 -9.05 -10.21
N ALA A 217 0.31 -9.23 -8.94
CA ALA A 217 1.17 -9.92 -7.99
C ALA A 217 1.49 -11.36 -8.42
N ALA A 218 0.49 -12.08 -8.94
CA ALA A 218 0.70 -13.43 -9.46
C ALA A 218 1.65 -13.45 -10.67
N ARG A 219 1.48 -12.54 -11.64
CA ARG A 219 2.34 -12.45 -12.83
C ARG A 219 3.75 -11.95 -12.51
N ALA A 220 3.89 -11.08 -11.52
CA ALA A 220 5.19 -10.59 -11.07
C ALA A 220 6.08 -11.72 -10.52
N THR A 221 5.48 -12.72 -9.87
CA THR A 221 6.20 -13.89 -9.35
C THR A 221 6.25 -15.05 -10.33
N ARG A 222 5.22 -15.19 -11.18
CA ARG A 222 5.06 -16.29 -12.16
C ARG A 222 4.47 -15.70 -13.45
N PRO A 223 5.28 -15.32 -14.44
CA PRO A 223 4.82 -14.59 -15.64
C PRO A 223 3.64 -15.23 -16.40
N ASN A 224 3.50 -16.56 -16.32
CA ASN A 224 2.41 -17.33 -16.96
C ASN A 224 1.28 -17.68 -15.97
N ALA A 225 1.18 -17.02 -14.82
CA ALA A 225 0.14 -17.31 -13.85
C ALA A 225 -1.25 -17.01 -14.43
N THR A 226 -2.16 -17.97 -14.27
CA THR A 226 -3.58 -17.75 -14.52
C THR A 226 -4.25 -17.32 -13.22
N VAL A 227 -4.96 -16.21 -13.26
CA VAL A 227 -5.69 -15.67 -12.11
C VAL A 227 -7.17 -15.76 -12.38
N PRO A 228 -7.99 -16.19 -11.41
CA PRO A 228 -9.44 -16.17 -11.56
C PRO A 228 -9.93 -14.75 -11.90
N PRO A 229 -10.96 -14.63 -12.75
CA PRO A 229 -11.54 -13.34 -13.04
C PRO A 229 -12.17 -12.74 -11.78
N LEU A 230 -12.20 -11.41 -11.71
CA LEU A 230 -12.95 -10.71 -10.68
C LEU A 230 -14.46 -10.98 -10.82
N PRO A 231 -15.23 -10.96 -9.71
CA PRO A 231 -16.68 -11.15 -9.77
C PRO A 231 -17.33 -10.22 -10.80
N GLY A 232 -18.28 -10.73 -11.56
CA GLY A 232 -18.93 -9.99 -12.64
C GLY A 232 -18.05 -9.75 -13.88
N ASN A 233 -16.90 -10.44 -14.00
CA ASN A 233 -15.89 -10.20 -15.04
C ASN A 233 -15.40 -8.75 -15.12
N LEU A 234 -15.37 -8.05 -13.99
CA LEU A 234 -14.86 -6.69 -13.90
C LEU A 234 -13.36 -6.66 -14.18
N THR A 235 -12.91 -5.59 -14.79
CA THR A 235 -11.48 -5.25 -14.83
C THR A 235 -11.06 -4.61 -13.50
N VAL A 236 -9.77 -4.64 -13.19
CA VAL A 236 -9.22 -3.97 -12.00
C VAL A 236 -9.57 -2.47 -12.02
N ALA A 237 -9.45 -1.79 -13.17
CA ALA A 237 -9.83 -0.39 -13.31
C ALA A 237 -11.30 -0.14 -12.95
N GLN A 238 -12.22 -0.98 -13.43
CA GLN A 238 -13.63 -0.88 -13.08
C GLN A 238 -13.90 -1.07 -11.59
N THR A 239 -13.12 -1.93 -10.90
CA THR A 239 -13.28 -2.08 -9.44
C THR A 239 -12.84 -0.83 -8.68
N VAL A 240 -11.81 -0.13 -9.16
CA VAL A 240 -11.39 1.17 -8.59
C VAL A 240 -12.45 2.24 -8.83
N GLU A 241 -13.01 2.33 -10.04
CA GLU A 241 -14.09 3.25 -10.38
C GLU A 241 -15.34 3.02 -9.51
N ILE A 242 -15.71 1.76 -9.26
CA ILE A 242 -16.84 1.43 -8.38
C ILE A 242 -16.54 1.89 -6.95
N PHE A 243 -15.35 1.63 -6.42
CA PHE A 243 -14.96 2.09 -5.09
C PHE A 243 -15.08 3.61 -4.96
N GLU A 244 -14.54 4.37 -5.94
CA GLU A 244 -14.62 5.82 -5.95
C GLU A 244 -16.06 6.32 -6.02
N GLN A 245 -16.91 5.73 -6.87
CA GLN A 245 -18.33 6.04 -6.97
C GLN A 245 -19.08 5.78 -5.67
N GLU A 246 -18.76 4.69 -4.97
CA GLU A 246 -19.36 4.35 -3.68
C GLU A 246 -18.96 5.32 -2.55
N LEU A 247 -17.82 6.00 -2.67
CA LEU A 247 -17.41 7.05 -1.74
C LEU A 247 -18.03 8.42 -2.07
N ALA A 248 -18.68 8.57 -3.22
CA ALA A 248 -19.24 9.84 -3.63
C ALA A 248 -20.23 10.38 -2.60
N GLY A 249 -20.11 11.68 -2.27
CA GLY A 249 -20.94 12.34 -1.26
C GLY A 249 -20.48 12.14 0.18
N SER A 250 -19.42 11.37 0.43
CA SER A 250 -18.70 11.36 1.71
C SER A 250 -17.73 12.55 1.80
N ASN A 251 -17.21 12.82 2.99
CA ASN A 251 -16.15 13.82 3.18
C ASN A 251 -14.74 13.19 3.08
N ILE A 252 -14.62 11.96 2.59
CA ILE A 252 -13.37 11.21 2.50
C ILE A 252 -12.68 11.55 1.20
N GLU A 253 -11.44 12.01 1.25
CA GLU A 253 -10.62 12.25 0.06
C GLU A 253 -10.03 10.93 -0.44
N PHE A 254 -10.43 10.48 -1.63
CA PHE A 254 -9.81 9.32 -2.28
C PHE A 254 -8.56 9.77 -3.05
N ARG A 255 -7.41 9.20 -2.71
CA ARG A 255 -6.15 9.39 -3.43
C ARG A 255 -5.69 8.08 -4.03
N GLN A 256 -5.45 8.08 -5.34
CA GLN A 256 -4.92 6.93 -6.04
C GLN A 256 -3.41 7.09 -6.24
N GLY A 257 -2.66 6.06 -5.85
CA GLY A 257 -1.23 5.96 -6.13
C GLY A 257 -0.93 5.07 -7.34
N GLU A 258 0.27 5.16 -7.88
CA GLU A 258 0.76 4.26 -8.94
C GLU A 258 1.30 2.95 -8.32
N TRP A 259 0.38 2.06 -7.92
CA TRP A 259 0.70 0.79 -7.25
C TRP A 259 1.16 -0.32 -8.18
N TYR A 260 0.91 -0.19 -9.49
CA TYR A 260 1.08 -1.26 -10.47
C TYR A 260 1.79 -0.77 -11.73
N PRO A 261 3.06 -0.33 -11.61
CA PRO A 261 3.85 0.03 -12.76
C PRO A 261 4.11 -1.19 -13.65
N ALA A 262 4.47 -0.97 -14.91
CA ALA A 262 4.73 -2.07 -15.84
C ALA A 262 5.78 -3.03 -15.30
N LEU A 263 5.51 -4.34 -15.40
CA LEU A 263 6.50 -5.37 -15.08
C LEU A 263 7.57 -5.40 -16.17
N PRO A 264 8.85 -5.65 -15.81
CA PRO A 264 9.96 -5.72 -16.74
C PRO A 264 9.89 -6.87 -17.74
#